data_c1ded2e0b919983f38768e54f29b2ca4
#
_entry.id   c1ded2e0b919983f38768e54f29b2ca4
#
_cell.length_a   1.000
_cell.length_b   1.000
_cell.length_c   1.000
_cell.angle_alpha   90.00
_cell.angle_beta   90.00
_cell.angle_gamma   90.00
#
_symmetry.space_group_name_H-M   'P 1'
#
loop_
_entity.id
_entity.type
_entity.pdbx_description
1 polymer ?
#
loop_
_entity_poly.entity_id
_entity_poly.type
_entity_poly.pdbx_seq_one_letter_code
_entity_poly.pdbx_strand_id
1 'polypeptide(L)'
;DVDVASIPANLAATLFNKTKGAYKVACLNVLNVLYIVETGSAISKLTDLKGKTLYASGKGAVPEYTLSYLLSKNGMTLGEDVQVEWKSEHTECVAALAQDPEGIALLPQPFVTVAQSKNSQIRIALDLGAEWEAVNPQSKLIAGVTIISSKLISDSPDAVTALLSHYKDSVAFAVDHPDDAATLVGKYGIVPEPIAKVALPKCNITYIDGADMKSALSSYLGILAEANPQAVGGQVPGDDFYFGA
;
A
#
# COMPACT_ATOMS: atom_id res chain seq x y z
N ASP A 1 -0.29 -6.26 -22.95
CA ASP A 1 -0.88 -7.18 -21.98
C ASP A 1 0.23 -7.61 -21.02
N VAL A 2 -0.04 -7.61 -19.74
CA VAL A 2 0.89 -7.98 -18.67
C VAL A 2 0.34 -9.24 -18.02
N ASP A 3 1.13 -10.31 -17.92
CA ASP A 3 0.68 -11.56 -17.32
C ASP A 3 0.78 -11.57 -15.80
N VAL A 4 1.74 -10.84 -15.25
CA VAL A 4 1.96 -10.74 -13.79
C VAL A 4 2.24 -9.30 -13.42
N ALA A 5 1.59 -8.81 -12.36
CA ALA A 5 1.84 -7.46 -11.86
C ALA A 5 1.65 -7.37 -10.34
N SER A 6 2.43 -6.50 -9.69
CA SER A 6 2.16 -6.04 -8.33
C SER A 6 1.37 -4.74 -8.40
N ILE A 7 0.18 -4.72 -7.78
CA ILE A 7 -0.74 -3.58 -7.84
C ILE A 7 -1.37 -3.32 -6.47
N PRO A 8 -1.93 -2.13 -6.23
CA PRO A 8 -2.72 -1.85 -5.02
C PRO A 8 -3.88 -2.84 -4.84
N ALA A 9 -4.09 -3.28 -3.61
CA ALA A 9 -5.04 -4.35 -3.30
C ALA A 9 -6.48 -4.06 -3.77
N ASN A 10 -6.96 -2.84 -3.60
CA ASN A 10 -8.28 -2.42 -4.04
C ASN A 10 -8.41 -2.37 -5.58
N LEU A 11 -7.34 -2.02 -6.28
CA LEU A 11 -7.31 -2.01 -7.75
C LEU A 11 -7.37 -3.44 -8.32
N ALA A 12 -6.84 -4.43 -7.61
CA ALA A 12 -6.98 -5.83 -8.03
C ALA A 12 -8.46 -6.26 -8.07
N ALA A 13 -9.25 -5.92 -7.05
CA ALA A 13 -10.68 -6.17 -7.03
C ALA A 13 -11.41 -5.43 -8.16
N THR A 14 -11.08 -4.15 -8.35
CA THR A 14 -11.64 -3.33 -9.43
C THR A 14 -11.31 -3.92 -10.82
N LEU A 15 -10.07 -4.36 -11.03
CA LEU A 15 -9.62 -4.98 -12.28
C LEU A 15 -10.36 -6.30 -12.52
N PHE A 16 -10.43 -7.17 -11.51
CA PHE A 16 -11.16 -8.43 -11.58
C PHE A 16 -12.62 -8.22 -12.02
N ASN A 17 -13.32 -7.30 -11.35
CA ASN A 17 -14.73 -7.00 -11.67
C ASN A 17 -14.89 -6.45 -13.10
N LYS A 18 -14.04 -5.52 -13.52
CA LYS A 18 -14.09 -4.91 -14.87
C LYS A 18 -13.72 -5.89 -15.97
N THR A 19 -12.81 -6.80 -15.72
CA THR A 19 -12.33 -7.78 -16.72
C THR A 19 -13.02 -9.13 -16.62
N LYS A 20 -14.01 -9.27 -15.70
CA LYS A 20 -14.77 -10.51 -15.48
C LYS A 20 -13.85 -11.71 -15.19
N GLY A 21 -12.86 -11.50 -14.31
CA GLY A 21 -11.97 -12.56 -13.85
C GLY A 21 -10.75 -12.82 -14.73
N ALA A 22 -10.35 -11.88 -15.59
CA ALA A 22 -9.16 -12.06 -16.42
C ALA A 22 -7.85 -12.12 -15.59
N TYR A 23 -7.86 -11.65 -14.35
CA TYR A 23 -6.74 -11.69 -13.42
C TYR A 23 -7.18 -12.21 -12.06
N LYS A 24 -6.31 -12.98 -11.40
CA LYS A 24 -6.52 -13.47 -10.03
C LYS A 24 -5.41 -12.99 -9.11
N VAL A 25 -5.70 -12.83 -7.81
CA VAL A 25 -4.68 -12.54 -6.82
C VAL A 25 -3.96 -13.82 -6.42
N ALA A 26 -2.63 -13.81 -6.51
CA ALA A 26 -1.78 -14.94 -6.18
C ALA A 26 -1.19 -14.86 -4.77
N CYS A 27 -0.85 -13.65 -4.32
CA CYS A 27 -0.38 -13.43 -2.95
C CYS A 27 -0.55 -11.96 -2.53
N LEU A 28 -0.58 -11.73 -1.21
CA LEU A 28 -0.30 -10.42 -0.64
C LEU A 28 1.22 -10.21 -0.66
N ASN A 29 1.66 -9.06 -1.11
CA ASN A 29 3.09 -8.75 -1.22
C ASN A 29 3.54 -7.59 -0.35
N VAL A 30 2.63 -6.72 0.08
CA VAL A 30 2.91 -5.59 0.97
C VAL A 30 1.71 -5.37 1.89
N LEU A 31 1.96 -5.35 3.19
CA LEU A 31 1.00 -4.91 4.19
C LEU A 31 1.03 -3.39 4.32
N ASN A 32 0.81 -2.82 5.52
CA ASN A 32 0.87 -1.38 5.69
C ASN A 32 2.27 -0.81 5.38
N VAL A 33 2.28 0.23 4.53
CA VAL A 33 3.46 1.07 4.26
C VAL A 33 3.12 2.56 4.28
N LEU A 34 1.90 2.92 4.70
CA LEU A 34 1.39 4.28 4.63
C LEU A 34 1.56 5.01 5.96
N TYR A 35 2.08 6.22 5.87
CA TYR A 35 2.36 7.07 7.02
C TYR A 35 1.91 8.50 6.76
N ILE A 36 1.37 9.17 7.78
CA ILE A 36 1.34 10.63 7.80
C ILE A 36 2.68 11.11 8.31
N VAL A 37 3.33 11.93 7.52
CA VAL A 37 4.58 12.62 7.87
C VAL A 37 4.35 14.12 7.90
N GLU A 38 5.09 14.82 8.74
CA GLU A 38 5.02 16.29 8.82
C GLU A 38 6.40 16.90 9.04
N THR A 39 6.53 18.16 8.62
CA THR A 39 7.60 19.06 9.05
C THR A 39 7.08 19.81 10.27
N GLY A 40 7.56 19.46 11.47
CA GLY A 40 7.02 20.04 12.71
C GLY A 40 6.53 19.02 13.71
N SER A 41 5.55 19.41 14.55
CA SER A 41 5.05 18.58 15.66
C SER A 41 3.56 18.81 15.97
N ALA A 42 2.77 19.18 14.97
CA ALA A 42 1.36 19.53 15.14
C ALA A 42 0.43 18.30 15.19
N ILE A 43 0.86 17.18 14.58
CA ILE A 43 0.03 15.98 14.42
C ILE A 43 0.47 14.90 15.41
N SER A 44 -0.43 14.45 16.27
CA SER A 44 -0.24 13.35 17.21
C SER A 44 -1.35 12.29 17.14
N LYS A 45 -2.48 12.61 16.51
CA LYS A 45 -3.64 11.73 16.27
C LYS A 45 -4.37 12.16 15.00
N LEU A 46 -5.20 11.30 14.45
CA LEU A 46 -5.95 11.58 13.21
C LEU A 46 -6.79 12.85 13.28
N THR A 47 -7.39 13.15 14.43
CA THR A 47 -8.24 14.36 14.60
C THR A 47 -7.47 15.68 14.50
N ASP A 48 -6.14 15.66 14.65
CA ASP A 48 -5.30 16.86 14.49
C ASP A 48 -5.15 17.28 13.01
N LEU A 49 -5.59 16.42 12.08
CA LEU A 49 -5.65 16.71 10.64
C LEU A 49 -6.80 17.66 10.28
N LYS A 50 -7.77 17.89 11.20
CA LYS A 50 -8.90 18.76 10.91
C LYS A 50 -8.47 20.17 10.53
N GLY A 51 -8.99 20.65 9.39
CA GLY A 51 -8.64 21.95 8.81
C GLY A 51 -7.27 21.99 8.14
N LYS A 52 -6.57 20.86 8.03
CA LYS A 52 -5.26 20.76 7.37
C LYS A 52 -5.38 20.34 5.92
N THR A 53 -4.32 20.64 5.15
CA THR A 53 -4.11 20.15 3.79
C THR A 53 -2.90 19.23 3.78
N LEU A 54 -3.03 18.05 3.17
CA LEU A 54 -1.96 17.08 3.01
C LEU A 54 -1.54 16.98 1.54
N TYR A 55 -0.26 16.74 1.29
CA TYR A 55 0.21 16.26 0.00
C TYR A 55 0.08 14.74 -0.07
N ALA A 56 -0.55 14.22 -1.11
CA ALA A 56 -0.66 12.78 -1.33
C ALA A 56 -0.66 12.42 -2.81
N SER A 57 -0.38 11.16 -3.12
CA SER A 57 -0.60 10.56 -4.43
C SER A 57 -1.38 9.25 -4.30
N GLY A 58 -1.80 8.68 -5.43
CA GLY A 58 -2.61 7.45 -5.41
C GLY A 58 -4.10 7.72 -5.19
N LYS A 59 -4.64 8.79 -5.80
CA LYS A 59 -6.08 9.03 -5.88
C LYS A 59 -6.76 7.85 -6.58
N GLY A 60 -7.87 7.35 -6.02
CA GLY A 60 -8.57 6.14 -6.50
C GLY A 60 -7.90 4.81 -6.10
N ALA A 61 -6.86 4.85 -5.28
CA ALA A 61 -6.12 3.68 -4.81
C ALA A 61 -6.10 3.60 -3.27
N VAL A 62 -5.38 2.62 -2.72
CA VAL A 62 -5.28 2.37 -1.27
C VAL A 62 -5.04 3.63 -0.44
N PRO A 63 -4.15 4.59 -0.81
CA PRO A 63 -3.91 5.77 0.01
C PRO A 63 -5.17 6.60 0.27
N GLU A 64 -5.95 6.90 -0.80
CA GLU A 64 -7.17 7.69 -0.67
C GLU A 64 -8.23 6.98 0.17
N TYR A 65 -8.52 5.71 -0.16
CA TYR A 65 -9.59 4.98 0.52
C TYR A 65 -9.26 4.68 1.99
N THR A 66 -7.99 4.38 2.29
CA THR A 66 -7.53 4.20 3.67
C THR A 66 -7.69 5.48 4.47
N LEU A 67 -7.19 6.61 3.95
CA LEU A 67 -7.31 7.90 4.64
C LEU A 67 -8.78 8.28 4.84
N SER A 68 -9.61 8.19 3.80
CA SER A 68 -11.05 8.49 3.85
C SER A 68 -11.77 7.65 4.91
N TYR A 69 -11.49 6.35 4.93
CA TYR A 69 -12.07 5.42 5.91
C TYR A 69 -11.67 5.78 7.35
N LEU A 70 -10.38 5.97 7.61
CA LEU A 70 -9.87 6.30 8.94
C LEU A 70 -10.40 7.66 9.43
N LEU A 71 -10.50 8.65 8.55
CA LEU A 71 -11.11 9.95 8.86
C LEU A 71 -12.58 9.77 9.24
N SER A 72 -13.34 8.98 8.47
CA SER A 72 -14.77 8.73 8.75
C SER A 72 -15.00 8.06 10.11
N LYS A 73 -14.13 7.13 10.51
CA LYS A 73 -14.18 6.50 11.84
C LYS A 73 -13.87 7.49 12.98
N ASN A 74 -13.24 8.61 12.66
CA ASN A 74 -12.95 9.71 13.59
C ASN A 74 -13.91 10.91 13.41
N GLY A 75 -15.06 10.73 12.73
CA GLY A 75 -16.09 11.76 12.56
C GLY A 75 -15.68 12.90 11.64
N MET A 76 -14.76 12.65 10.71
CA MET A 76 -14.25 13.62 9.72
C MET A 76 -14.49 13.14 8.30
N THR A 77 -14.62 14.09 7.38
CA THR A 77 -14.84 13.84 5.95
C THR A 77 -13.64 14.34 5.15
N LEU A 78 -13.08 13.44 4.32
CA LEU A 78 -12.05 13.80 3.35
C LEU A 78 -12.65 14.76 2.30
N GLY A 79 -11.97 15.87 2.04
CA GLY A 79 -12.44 16.92 1.12
C GLY A 79 -13.29 18.00 1.80
N GLU A 80 -13.74 17.80 3.03
CA GLU A 80 -14.46 18.79 3.84
C GLU A 80 -13.64 19.20 5.06
N ASP A 81 -13.43 18.29 6.00
CA ASP A 81 -12.66 18.53 7.23
C ASP A 81 -11.14 18.47 6.99
N VAL A 82 -10.71 17.64 6.04
CA VAL A 82 -9.30 17.43 5.70
C VAL A 82 -9.14 17.53 4.18
N GLN A 83 -8.28 18.44 3.73
CA GLN A 83 -8.01 18.63 2.30
C GLN A 83 -6.82 17.81 1.85
N VAL A 84 -6.80 17.38 0.57
CA VAL A 84 -5.65 16.71 -0.04
C VAL A 84 -5.30 17.37 -1.36
N GLU A 85 -4.06 17.81 -1.45
CA GLU A 85 -3.47 18.22 -2.72
C GLU A 85 -2.88 16.98 -3.41
N TRP A 86 -3.64 16.42 -4.33
CA TRP A 86 -3.26 15.21 -5.05
C TRP A 86 -2.15 15.49 -6.08
N LYS A 87 -1.03 14.79 -5.93
CA LYS A 87 0.07 14.78 -6.88
C LYS A 87 0.01 13.53 -7.75
N SER A 88 0.66 13.58 -8.92
CA SER A 88 0.74 12.43 -9.82
C SER A 88 1.62 11.32 -9.24
N GLU A 89 2.73 11.70 -8.59
CA GLU A 89 3.74 10.78 -8.10
C GLU A 89 4.15 11.08 -6.65
N HIS A 90 4.62 10.07 -5.93
CA HIS A 90 5.13 10.23 -4.56
C HIS A 90 6.34 11.17 -4.48
N THR A 91 7.18 11.20 -5.52
CA THR A 91 8.33 12.10 -5.61
C THR A 91 7.93 13.58 -5.62
N GLU A 92 6.77 13.91 -6.20
CA GLU A 92 6.22 15.27 -6.17
C GLU A 92 5.72 15.64 -4.78
N CYS A 93 5.12 14.68 -4.05
CA CYS A 93 4.74 14.88 -2.64
C CYS A 93 5.98 15.16 -1.77
N VAL A 94 7.06 14.40 -1.96
CA VAL A 94 8.34 14.61 -1.26
C VAL A 94 8.92 15.99 -1.59
N ALA A 95 8.85 16.42 -2.84
CA ALA A 95 9.35 17.73 -3.25
C ALA A 95 8.53 18.87 -2.64
N ALA A 96 7.21 18.76 -2.62
CA ALA A 96 6.32 19.74 -1.99
C ALA A 96 6.56 19.82 -0.48
N LEU A 97 6.60 18.68 0.21
CA LEU A 97 6.86 18.60 1.65
C LEU A 97 8.22 19.23 2.03
N ALA A 98 9.25 19.04 1.21
CA ALA A 98 10.58 19.59 1.48
C ALA A 98 10.66 21.14 1.38
N GLN A 99 9.69 21.76 0.71
CA GLN A 99 9.59 23.21 0.54
C GLN A 99 8.64 23.87 1.56
N ASP A 100 7.86 23.06 2.28
CA ASP A 100 6.84 23.55 3.19
C ASP A 100 7.26 23.32 4.65
N PRO A 101 7.56 24.39 5.42
CA PRO A 101 8.01 24.27 6.80
C PRO A 101 6.95 23.76 7.78
N GLU A 102 5.67 23.76 7.38
CA GLU A 102 4.55 23.21 8.13
C GLU A 102 3.84 22.09 7.34
N GLY A 103 4.52 21.55 6.32
CA GLY A 103 3.94 20.60 5.39
C GLY A 103 3.57 19.27 6.06
N ILE A 104 2.46 18.70 5.59
CA ILE A 104 1.97 17.38 5.98
C ILE A 104 1.82 16.56 4.71
N ALA A 105 2.21 15.28 4.72
CA ALA A 105 2.02 14.41 3.58
C ALA A 105 1.60 13.00 4.00
N LEU A 106 0.84 12.34 3.13
CA LEU A 106 0.60 10.90 3.17
C LEU A 106 1.59 10.23 2.20
N LEU A 107 2.54 9.50 2.74
CA LEU A 107 3.60 8.86 1.97
C LEU A 107 3.75 7.38 2.34
N PRO A 108 4.05 6.52 1.35
CA PRO A 108 4.52 5.16 1.61
C PRO A 108 6.03 5.13 1.84
N GLN A 109 6.54 4.03 2.42
CA GLN A 109 7.95 3.69 2.25
C GLN A 109 8.20 3.23 0.79
N PRO A 110 9.37 3.53 0.23
CA PRO A 110 10.55 4.18 0.82
C PRO A 110 10.52 5.73 0.80
N PHE A 111 9.46 6.35 0.30
CA PHE A 111 9.37 7.81 0.12
C PHE A 111 9.39 8.58 1.44
N VAL A 112 8.92 8.00 2.54
CA VAL A 112 9.11 8.55 3.89
C VAL A 112 10.60 8.71 4.20
N THR A 113 11.39 7.66 3.99
CA THR A 113 12.84 7.70 4.21
C THR A 113 13.55 8.68 3.27
N VAL A 114 13.10 8.75 2.00
CA VAL A 114 13.61 9.75 1.05
C VAL A 114 13.32 11.18 1.53
N ALA A 115 12.10 11.45 2.01
CA ALA A 115 11.73 12.77 2.55
C ALA A 115 12.61 13.13 3.76
N GLN A 116 12.76 12.22 4.71
CA GLN A 116 13.61 12.40 5.90
C GLN A 116 15.10 12.62 5.55
N SER A 117 15.59 11.99 4.49
CA SER A 117 16.99 12.22 4.03
C SER A 117 17.20 13.60 3.43
N LYS A 118 16.15 14.23 2.89
CA LYS A 118 16.20 15.61 2.34
C LYS A 118 15.99 16.67 3.41
N ASN A 119 15.18 16.38 4.41
CA ASN A 119 14.93 17.28 5.53
C ASN A 119 14.75 16.46 6.81
N SER A 120 15.74 16.54 7.70
CA SER A 120 15.76 15.81 8.98
C SER A 120 14.69 16.28 10.00
N GLN A 121 14.01 17.39 9.74
CA GLN A 121 12.88 17.84 10.54
C GLN A 121 11.58 17.09 10.23
N ILE A 122 11.55 16.36 9.11
CA ILE A 122 10.39 15.53 8.75
C ILE A 122 10.35 14.31 9.66
N ARG A 123 9.24 14.16 10.36
CA ARG A 123 8.97 13.00 11.21
C ARG A 123 7.78 12.20 10.73
N ILE A 124 7.74 10.95 11.11
CA ILE A 124 6.51 10.15 11.05
C ILE A 124 5.62 10.63 12.19
N ALA A 125 4.45 11.16 11.84
CA ALA A 125 3.44 11.59 12.79
C ALA A 125 2.48 10.45 13.13
N LEU A 126 1.97 9.72 12.11
CA LEU A 126 1.05 8.60 12.30
C LEU A 126 1.43 7.43 11.39
N ASP A 127 1.26 6.21 11.93
CA ASP A 127 1.31 4.96 11.18
C ASP A 127 -0.13 4.53 10.86
N LEU A 128 -0.52 4.56 9.57
CA LEU A 128 -1.90 4.25 9.19
C LEU A 128 -2.26 2.77 9.36
N GLY A 129 -1.27 1.87 9.45
CA GLY A 129 -1.51 0.48 9.81
C GLY A 129 -1.93 0.34 11.27
N ALA A 130 -1.26 1.05 12.18
CA ALA A 130 -1.63 1.09 13.59
C ALA A 130 -3.01 1.73 13.79
N GLU A 131 -3.30 2.83 13.09
CA GLU A 131 -4.62 3.48 13.10
C GLU A 131 -5.72 2.56 12.55
N TRP A 132 -5.40 1.77 11.49
CA TRP A 132 -6.33 0.78 10.94
C TRP A 132 -6.63 -0.34 11.93
N GLU A 133 -5.62 -0.91 12.56
CA GLU A 133 -5.79 -1.99 13.54
C GLU A 133 -6.53 -1.53 14.79
N ALA A 134 -6.37 -0.26 15.19
CA ALA A 134 -7.10 0.31 16.32
C ALA A 134 -8.63 0.33 16.10
N VAL A 135 -9.08 0.55 14.85
CA VAL A 135 -10.51 0.54 14.50
C VAL A 135 -10.99 -0.78 13.92
N ASN A 136 -10.08 -1.67 13.51
CA ASN A 136 -10.37 -3.00 12.95
C ASN A 136 -9.42 -4.06 13.51
N PRO A 137 -9.55 -4.50 14.78
CA PRO A 137 -8.60 -5.40 15.42
C PRO A 137 -8.42 -6.77 14.73
N GLN A 138 -9.36 -7.16 13.88
CA GLN A 138 -9.36 -8.45 13.16
C GLN A 138 -8.93 -8.30 11.69
N SER A 139 -8.51 -7.10 11.26
CA SER A 139 -8.11 -6.84 9.88
C SER A 139 -6.77 -6.13 9.83
N LYS A 140 -5.99 -6.43 8.78
CA LYS A 140 -4.75 -5.72 8.45
C LYS A 140 -4.99 -4.76 7.30
N LEU A 141 -4.27 -3.64 7.29
CA LEU A 141 -4.18 -2.81 6.10
C LEU A 141 -3.32 -3.53 5.05
N ILE A 142 -3.89 -3.78 3.88
CA ILE A 142 -3.21 -4.46 2.77
C ILE A 142 -2.95 -3.43 1.68
N ALA A 143 -1.69 -3.06 1.48
CA ALA A 143 -1.32 -2.06 0.49
C ALA A 143 -1.20 -2.66 -0.91
N GLY A 144 -0.62 -3.86 -1.05
CA GLY A 144 -0.32 -4.45 -2.33
C GLY A 144 -0.55 -5.94 -2.42
N VAL A 145 -0.85 -6.38 -3.65
CA VAL A 145 -1.01 -7.79 -4.03
C VAL A 145 -0.30 -8.06 -5.35
N THR A 146 0.07 -9.30 -5.58
CA THR A 146 0.52 -9.79 -6.88
C THR A 146 -0.65 -10.47 -7.60
N ILE A 147 -0.96 -10.03 -8.81
CA ILE A 147 -1.96 -10.63 -9.68
C ILE A 147 -1.32 -11.41 -10.82
N ILE A 148 -2.03 -12.44 -11.29
CA ILE A 148 -1.64 -13.27 -12.42
C ILE A 148 -2.82 -13.37 -13.39
N SER A 149 -2.54 -13.29 -14.71
CA SER A 149 -3.58 -13.48 -15.73
C SER A 149 -4.14 -14.91 -15.69
N SER A 150 -5.46 -15.04 -15.83
CA SER A 150 -6.11 -16.35 -15.94
C SER A 150 -5.62 -17.13 -17.16
N LYS A 151 -5.17 -16.40 -18.18
CA LYS A 151 -4.54 -17.00 -19.38
C LYS A 151 -3.22 -17.68 -19.03
N LEU A 152 -2.30 -17.01 -18.33
CA LEU A 152 -1.00 -17.61 -17.93
C LEU A 152 -1.22 -18.81 -17.01
N ILE A 153 -2.19 -18.73 -16.07
CA ILE A 153 -2.54 -19.84 -15.17
C ILE A 153 -2.98 -21.08 -15.98
N SER A 154 -3.78 -20.88 -17.05
CA SER A 154 -4.26 -21.97 -17.89
C SER A 154 -3.18 -22.52 -18.82
N ASP A 155 -2.43 -21.62 -19.48
CA ASP A 155 -1.49 -22.00 -20.56
C ASP A 155 -0.16 -22.56 -20.03
N SER A 156 0.25 -22.15 -18.82
CA SER A 156 1.57 -22.47 -18.27
C SER A 156 1.56 -22.63 -16.73
N PRO A 157 0.79 -23.59 -16.19
CA PRO A 157 0.65 -23.74 -14.72
C PRO A 157 1.97 -24.03 -14.02
N ASP A 158 2.89 -24.77 -14.64
CA ASP A 158 4.21 -25.05 -14.09
C ASP A 158 5.07 -23.78 -13.99
N ALA A 159 4.97 -22.88 -14.97
CA ALA A 159 5.66 -21.60 -14.92
C ALA A 159 5.10 -20.68 -13.81
N VAL A 160 3.79 -20.70 -13.58
CA VAL A 160 3.16 -19.99 -12.45
C VAL A 160 3.67 -20.54 -11.11
N THR A 161 3.71 -21.86 -10.97
CA THR A 161 4.23 -22.50 -9.74
C THR A 161 5.69 -22.13 -9.48
N ALA A 162 6.54 -22.20 -10.49
CA ALA A 162 7.96 -21.83 -10.40
C ALA A 162 8.12 -20.34 -10.06
N LEU A 163 7.36 -19.46 -10.71
CA LEU A 163 7.36 -18.02 -10.45
C LEU A 163 7.03 -17.71 -8.98
N LEU A 164 5.94 -18.29 -8.47
CA LEU A 164 5.50 -18.03 -7.10
C LEU A 164 6.49 -18.57 -6.06
N SER A 165 7.11 -19.75 -6.34
CA SER A 165 8.18 -20.27 -5.49
C SER A 165 9.38 -19.33 -5.44
N HIS A 166 9.90 -18.88 -6.59
CA HIS A 166 11.03 -17.95 -6.65
C HIS A 166 10.68 -16.58 -6.06
N TYR A 167 9.43 -16.14 -6.21
CA TYR A 167 8.97 -14.89 -5.60
C TYR A 167 8.96 -14.98 -4.07
N LYS A 168 8.44 -16.10 -3.53
CA LYS A 168 8.46 -16.38 -2.09
C LYS A 168 9.89 -16.38 -1.54
N ASP A 169 10.81 -17.05 -2.22
CA ASP A 169 12.23 -17.08 -1.83
C ASP A 169 12.87 -15.70 -1.87
N SER A 170 12.53 -14.88 -2.88
CA SER A 170 13.02 -13.50 -3.00
C SER A 170 12.48 -12.61 -1.88
N VAL A 171 11.22 -12.77 -1.48
CA VAL A 171 10.62 -12.06 -0.36
C VAL A 171 11.31 -12.48 0.95
N ALA A 172 11.49 -13.78 1.18
CA ALA A 172 12.21 -14.31 2.35
C ALA A 172 13.63 -13.73 2.42
N PHE A 173 14.37 -13.72 1.29
CA PHE A 173 15.69 -13.11 1.23
C PHE A 173 15.66 -11.62 1.61
N ALA A 174 14.72 -10.84 1.09
CA ALA A 174 14.63 -9.41 1.37
C ALA A 174 14.29 -9.11 2.85
N VAL A 175 13.53 -10.00 3.51
CA VAL A 175 13.14 -9.87 4.91
C VAL A 175 14.26 -10.34 5.84
N ASP A 176 14.90 -11.49 5.53
CA ASP A 176 15.87 -12.12 6.38
C ASP A 176 17.28 -11.51 6.24
N HIS A 177 17.58 -10.91 5.07
CA HIS A 177 18.86 -10.31 4.71
C HIS A 177 18.70 -8.85 4.22
N PRO A 178 18.15 -7.94 5.03
CA PRO A 178 17.78 -6.59 4.58
C PRO A 178 18.98 -5.76 4.11
N ASP A 179 20.16 -5.95 4.64
CA ASP A 179 21.38 -5.25 4.22
C ASP A 179 21.84 -5.68 2.83
N ASP A 180 21.84 -6.99 2.55
CA ASP A 180 22.18 -7.54 1.23
C ASP A 180 21.12 -7.16 0.20
N ALA A 181 19.84 -7.21 0.58
CA ALA A 181 18.74 -6.75 -0.25
C ALA A 181 18.88 -5.24 -0.58
N ALA A 182 19.25 -4.41 0.41
CA ALA A 182 19.48 -2.98 0.18
C ALA A 182 20.63 -2.71 -0.80
N THR A 183 21.69 -3.50 -0.74
CA THR A 183 22.80 -3.42 -1.71
C THR A 183 22.31 -3.76 -3.14
N LEU A 184 21.46 -4.78 -3.30
CA LEU A 184 20.84 -5.11 -4.59
C LEU A 184 19.89 -4.01 -5.06
N VAL A 185 19.05 -3.47 -4.18
CA VAL A 185 18.15 -2.34 -4.48
C VAL A 185 18.93 -1.14 -5.00
N GLY A 186 20.05 -0.80 -4.36
CA GLY A 186 20.96 0.26 -4.81
C GLY A 186 21.61 -0.07 -6.16
N LYS A 187 22.10 -1.30 -6.34
CA LYS A 187 22.74 -1.79 -7.58
C LYS A 187 21.78 -1.71 -8.78
N TYR A 188 20.51 -2.02 -8.59
CA TYR A 188 19.50 -1.97 -9.65
C TYR A 188 18.85 -0.59 -9.80
N GLY A 189 19.29 0.43 -9.03
CA GLY A 189 18.84 1.80 -9.19
C GLY A 189 17.39 2.06 -8.75
N ILE A 190 16.83 1.21 -7.88
CA ILE A 190 15.45 1.37 -7.37
C ILE A 190 15.40 2.58 -6.44
N VAL A 191 16.23 2.58 -5.40
CA VAL A 191 16.58 3.74 -4.56
C VAL A 191 18.03 3.60 -4.11
N PRO A 192 18.71 4.71 -3.70
CA PRO A 192 20.08 4.61 -3.18
C PRO A 192 20.19 3.61 -2.01
N GLU A 193 21.26 2.82 -1.98
CA GLU A 193 21.48 1.80 -0.94
C GLU A 193 21.30 2.34 0.50
N PRO A 194 21.83 3.52 0.89
CA PRO A 194 21.60 4.05 2.24
C PRO A 194 20.12 4.29 2.58
N ILE A 195 19.31 4.66 1.58
CA ILE A 195 17.86 4.80 1.72
C ILE A 195 17.22 3.43 1.88
N ALA A 196 17.59 2.46 1.04
CA ALA A 196 17.08 1.09 1.10
C ALA A 196 17.34 0.44 2.47
N LYS A 197 18.52 0.59 3.05
CA LYS A 197 18.86 0.06 4.38
C LYS A 197 17.93 0.53 5.49
N VAL A 198 17.51 1.79 5.43
CA VAL A 198 16.59 2.37 6.42
C VAL A 198 15.13 2.03 6.13
N ALA A 199 14.77 1.95 4.85
CA ALA A 199 13.39 1.79 4.41
C ALA A 199 12.91 0.33 4.41
N LEU A 200 13.74 -0.63 3.96
CA LEU A 200 13.34 -2.04 3.78
C LEU A 200 12.69 -2.66 5.03
N PRO A 201 13.23 -2.49 6.24
CA PRO A 201 12.60 -3.02 7.46
C PRO A 201 11.22 -2.43 7.76
N LYS A 202 10.85 -1.31 7.11
CA LYS A 202 9.58 -0.59 7.30
C LYS A 202 8.65 -0.73 6.10
N CYS A 203 9.07 -1.45 5.05
CA CYS A 203 8.26 -1.67 3.85
C CYS A 203 7.21 -2.76 4.02
N ASN A 204 7.21 -3.49 5.14
CA ASN A 204 6.28 -4.59 5.41
C ASN A 204 6.10 -5.53 4.21
N ILE A 205 7.21 -5.84 3.53
CA ILE A 205 7.24 -6.79 2.42
C ILE A 205 6.86 -8.17 2.98
N THR A 206 5.96 -8.86 2.30
CA THR A 206 5.43 -10.15 2.74
C THR A 206 5.12 -11.06 1.57
N TYR A 207 4.95 -12.34 1.85
CA TYR A 207 4.37 -13.32 0.94
C TYR A 207 3.33 -14.13 1.71
N ILE A 208 2.05 -13.86 1.46
CA ILE A 208 0.92 -14.58 2.05
C ILE A 208 0.04 -15.05 0.91
N ASP A 209 -0.17 -16.35 0.78
CA ASP A 209 -0.96 -16.99 -0.26
C ASP A 209 -2.07 -17.89 0.32
N GLY A 210 -2.81 -18.57 -0.55
CA GLY A 210 -3.82 -19.56 -0.17
C GLY A 210 -4.93 -19.01 0.72
N ALA A 211 -5.34 -19.82 1.68
CA ALA A 211 -6.46 -19.53 2.58
C ALA A 211 -6.22 -18.28 3.46
N ASP A 212 -4.99 -18.07 3.90
CA ASP A 212 -4.62 -16.91 4.73
C ASP A 212 -4.72 -15.60 3.93
N MET A 213 -4.25 -15.61 2.66
CA MET A 213 -4.45 -14.50 1.73
C MET A 213 -5.93 -14.19 1.53
N LYS A 214 -6.73 -15.20 1.23
CA LYS A 214 -8.18 -15.04 1.01
C LYS A 214 -8.86 -14.46 2.24
N SER A 215 -8.59 -15.00 3.42
CA SER A 215 -9.18 -14.53 4.68
C SER A 215 -8.83 -13.06 4.94
N ALA A 216 -7.54 -12.70 4.85
CA ALA A 216 -7.09 -11.34 5.11
C ALA A 216 -7.61 -10.35 4.07
N LEU A 217 -7.51 -10.68 2.77
CA LEU A 217 -7.88 -9.78 1.69
C LEU A 217 -9.40 -9.59 1.61
N SER A 218 -10.20 -10.65 1.78
CA SER A 218 -11.67 -10.53 1.78
C SER A 218 -12.17 -9.65 2.92
N SER A 219 -11.58 -9.78 4.13
CA SER A 219 -11.88 -8.91 5.28
C SER A 219 -11.56 -7.45 4.96
N TYR A 220 -10.36 -7.18 4.46
CA TYR A 220 -9.92 -5.83 4.09
C TYR A 220 -10.82 -5.20 3.01
N LEU A 221 -11.08 -5.92 1.92
CA LEU A 221 -11.93 -5.44 0.82
C LEU A 221 -13.38 -5.26 1.27
N GLY A 222 -13.88 -6.09 2.18
CA GLY A 222 -15.21 -5.96 2.78
C GLY A 222 -15.37 -4.63 3.52
N ILE A 223 -14.40 -4.28 4.35
CA ILE A 223 -14.39 -3.01 5.09
C ILE A 223 -14.38 -1.81 4.12
N LEU A 224 -13.56 -1.87 3.06
CA LEU A 224 -13.53 -0.80 2.06
C LEU A 224 -14.85 -0.70 1.29
N ALA A 225 -15.46 -1.83 0.93
CA ALA A 225 -16.72 -1.88 0.19
C ALA A 225 -17.90 -1.35 1.01
N GLU A 226 -17.94 -1.63 2.32
CA GLU A 226 -18.96 -1.07 3.22
C GLU A 226 -18.85 0.46 3.32
N ALA A 227 -17.62 0.99 3.36
CA ALA A 227 -17.39 2.43 3.41
C ALA A 227 -17.65 3.10 2.05
N ASN A 228 -17.21 2.48 0.97
CA ASN A 228 -17.38 2.96 -0.40
C ASN A 228 -17.28 1.79 -1.40
N PRO A 229 -18.40 1.29 -1.97
CA PRO A 229 -18.38 0.19 -2.95
C PRO A 229 -17.48 0.46 -4.16
N GLN A 230 -17.32 1.71 -4.58
CA GLN A 230 -16.47 2.06 -5.72
C GLN A 230 -14.98 1.79 -5.45
N ALA A 231 -14.58 1.74 -4.19
CA ALA A 231 -13.20 1.41 -3.81
C ALA A 231 -12.76 0.02 -4.32
N VAL A 232 -13.72 -0.90 -4.46
CA VAL A 232 -13.49 -2.29 -4.91
C VAL A 232 -14.11 -2.59 -6.28
N GLY A 233 -14.51 -1.57 -7.02
CA GLY A 233 -15.15 -1.72 -8.34
C GLY A 233 -16.61 -2.16 -8.29
N GLY A 234 -17.35 -1.81 -7.23
CA GLY A 234 -18.78 -2.00 -7.05
C GLY A 234 -19.16 -3.14 -6.10
N GLN A 235 -18.38 -4.20 -6.05
CA GLN A 235 -18.61 -5.35 -5.16
C GLN A 235 -17.33 -6.07 -4.79
N VAL A 236 -17.32 -6.71 -3.63
CA VAL A 236 -16.20 -7.60 -3.24
C VAL A 236 -16.23 -8.82 -4.16
N PRO A 237 -15.08 -9.19 -4.78
CA PRO A 237 -15.01 -10.39 -5.63
C PRO A 237 -15.30 -11.69 -4.87
N GLY A 238 -15.82 -12.68 -5.59
CA GLY A 238 -16.06 -14.04 -5.08
C GLY A 238 -14.78 -14.88 -4.98
N ASP A 239 -14.99 -16.19 -4.69
CA ASP A 239 -13.91 -17.14 -4.42
C ASP A 239 -12.93 -17.33 -5.59
N ASP A 240 -13.40 -17.17 -6.80
CA ASP A 240 -12.61 -17.30 -8.04
C ASP A 240 -11.59 -16.15 -8.25
N PHE A 241 -11.65 -15.11 -7.42
CA PHE A 241 -10.66 -14.05 -7.39
C PHE A 241 -9.32 -14.49 -6.80
N TYR A 242 -9.33 -15.47 -5.90
CA TYR A 242 -8.17 -15.91 -5.12
C TYR A 242 -7.54 -17.15 -5.76
N PHE A 243 -6.31 -17.04 -6.27
CA PHE A 243 -5.60 -18.17 -6.83
C PHE A 243 -5.05 -19.08 -5.73
N GLY A 244 -5.37 -20.36 -5.79
CA GLY A 244 -4.87 -21.37 -4.86
C GLY A 244 -5.49 -21.35 -3.45
N ALA A 245 -6.67 -20.70 -3.28
CA ALA A 245 -7.36 -20.60 -2.00
C ALA A 245 -8.74 -21.23 -2.03
#